data_67f0edfaf0e77f20a7f8ab5a148b8a3c
#
_entry.id   67f0edfaf0e77f20a7f8ab5a148b8a3c
#
_cell.length_a   1.000
_cell.length_b   1.000
_cell.length_c   1.000
_cell.angle_alpha   90.00
_cell.angle_beta   90.00
_cell.angle_gamma   90.00
#
_symmetry.space_group_name_H-M   'P 1'
#
loop_
_entity.id
_entity.type
_entity.pdbx_description
1 polymer ?
#
loop_
_entity_poly.entity_id
_entity_poly.type
_entity_poly.pdbx_seq_one_letter_code
_entity_poly.pdbx_strand_id
1 'polypeptide(L)'
;FVFPFRKEYFNAGFMLINLKKWRESQVESRALKFMRTFITRVGDQDILNAVIGKETLKLPPKWNFFINHFNAERLGRADNFCADESKNCLYGYTSKQYQESLRQIAIVHYTFLGAKPWENECKILDTAYLPLTYPYYATWWEIALQTPIFNQELKELLNNLKERALQDYAKALSGKLLQLENKLLLPL
;
A
#
# COMPACT_ATOMS: atom_id res chain seq x y z
N PHE A 1 -19.16 16.35 11.31
CA PHE A 1 -19.01 16.71 9.88
C PHE A 1 -17.84 15.96 9.29
N VAL A 2 -17.97 15.46 8.04
CA VAL A 2 -16.85 14.89 7.26
C VAL A 2 -16.13 16.05 6.60
N PHE A 3 -14.80 16.13 6.78
CA PHE A 3 -14.01 17.18 6.17
C PHE A 3 -13.88 16.96 4.66
N PRO A 4 -14.22 17.95 3.80
CA PRO A 4 -14.08 17.81 2.36
C PRO A 4 -12.60 17.99 1.97
N PHE A 5 -11.88 16.90 1.79
CA PHE A 5 -10.51 16.96 1.32
C PHE A 5 -10.47 17.51 -0.12
N ARG A 6 -9.57 18.45 -0.33
CA ARG A 6 -9.26 18.97 -1.66
C ARG A 6 -8.30 18.01 -2.38
N LYS A 7 -8.03 18.29 -3.65
CA LYS A 7 -7.23 17.45 -4.55
C LYS A 7 -5.80 17.15 -4.09
N GLU A 8 -5.22 17.97 -3.21
CA GLU A 8 -3.86 17.80 -2.70
C GLU A 8 -3.91 17.10 -1.35
N TYR A 9 -3.78 15.77 -1.39
CA TYR A 9 -3.77 14.92 -0.21
C TYR A 9 -2.48 14.09 -0.20
N PHE A 10 -1.67 14.21 0.84
CA PHE A 10 -0.43 13.45 1.00
C PHE A 10 -0.59 12.29 1.96
N ASN A 11 0.21 11.25 1.77
CA ASN A 11 0.31 10.14 2.71
C ASN A 11 1.28 10.51 3.85
N ALA A 12 0.81 10.38 5.10
CA ALA A 12 1.56 10.72 6.29
C ALA A 12 2.50 9.60 6.80
N GLY A 13 2.61 8.47 6.10
CA GLY A 13 3.43 7.32 6.52
C GLY A 13 4.93 7.60 6.52
N PHE A 14 5.38 8.60 5.75
CA PHE A 14 6.75 9.10 5.82
C PHE A 14 6.75 10.62 5.67
N MET A 15 7.28 11.32 6.66
CA MET A 15 7.36 12.78 6.69
C MET A 15 8.73 13.24 7.19
N LEU A 16 9.28 14.26 6.52
CA LEU A 16 10.41 15.03 7.04
C LEU A 16 9.88 16.35 7.59
N ILE A 17 9.97 16.52 8.91
CA ILE A 17 9.33 17.62 9.63
C ILE A 17 10.36 18.66 10.08
N ASN A 18 10.18 19.92 9.70
CA ASN A 18 10.88 21.04 10.30
C ASN A 18 10.22 21.38 11.65
N LEU A 19 10.77 20.87 12.73
CA LEU A 19 10.22 21.03 14.09
C LEU A 19 10.12 22.49 14.55
N LYS A 20 10.99 23.39 14.05
CA LYS A 20 10.88 24.82 14.35
C LYS A 20 9.61 25.39 13.73
N LYS A 21 9.43 25.20 12.42
CA LYS A 21 8.21 25.64 11.72
C LYS A 21 6.95 24.99 12.26
N TRP A 22 7.01 23.72 12.64
CA TRP A 22 5.90 22.99 13.25
C TRP A 22 5.39 23.70 14.52
N ARG A 23 6.31 24.09 15.39
CA ARG A 23 5.97 24.82 16.63
C ARG A 23 5.49 26.24 16.35
N GLU A 24 6.20 26.98 15.48
CA GLU A 24 5.81 28.35 15.11
C GLU A 24 4.42 28.41 14.47
N SER A 25 4.08 27.43 13.65
CA SER A 25 2.77 27.30 13.00
C SER A 25 1.68 26.68 13.90
N GLN A 26 1.99 26.37 15.15
CA GLN A 26 1.08 25.80 16.15
C GLN A 26 0.30 24.56 15.61
N VAL A 27 0.97 23.68 14.89
CA VAL A 27 0.33 22.55 14.20
C VAL A 27 -0.45 21.67 15.17
N GLU A 28 0.08 21.39 16.36
CA GLU A 28 -0.59 20.61 17.39
C GLU A 28 -1.92 21.25 17.83
N SER A 29 -1.92 22.52 18.18
CA SER A 29 -3.13 23.23 18.60
C SER A 29 -4.18 23.27 17.50
N ARG A 30 -3.76 23.48 16.25
CA ARG A 30 -4.62 23.45 15.04
C ARG A 30 -5.21 22.04 14.83
N ALA A 31 -4.40 20.99 15.02
CA ALA A 31 -4.83 19.59 14.91
C ALA A 31 -5.88 19.24 15.97
N LEU A 32 -5.64 19.59 17.23
CA LEU A 32 -6.59 19.37 18.33
C LEU A 32 -7.92 20.13 18.11
N LYS A 33 -7.84 21.35 17.59
CA LYS A 33 -9.05 22.13 17.23
C LYS A 33 -9.83 21.43 16.11
N PHE A 34 -9.14 20.93 15.07
CA PHE A 34 -9.74 20.19 13.99
C PHE A 34 -10.48 18.94 14.47
N MET A 35 -9.86 18.14 15.33
CA MET A 35 -10.41 16.90 15.89
C MET A 35 -11.70 17.13 16.71
N ARG A 36 -11.88 18.30 17.30
CA ARG A 36 -13.13 18.64 18.03
C ARG A 36 -14.31 18.90 17.09
N THR A 37 -14.05 19.16 15.82
CA THR A 37 -15.08 19.58 14.86
C THR A 37 -15.37 18.52 13.79
N PHE A 38 -14.37 17.74 13.41
CA PHE A 38 -14.45 16.82 12.29
C PHE A 38 -14.12 15.39 12.68
N ILE A 39 -14.80 14.45 12.04
CA ILE A 39 -14.52 13.02 12.11
C ILE A 39 -13.55 12.67 10.98
N THR A 40 -12.48 11.96 11.31
CA THR A 40 -11.47 11.47 10.36
C THR A 40 -11.80 10.05 9.93
N ARG A 41 -11.40 9.68 8.69
CA ARG A 41 -11.48 8.31 8.17
C ARG A 41 -10.13 7.60 8.26
N VAL A 42 -9.04 8.35 8.10
CA VAL A 42 -7.66 7.84 8.08
C VAL A 42 -6.82 8.47 9.21
N GLY A 43 -7.45 8.70 10.34
CA GLY A 43 -6.79 9.12 11.59
C GLY A 43 -5.95 10.40 11.44
N ASP A 44 -4.69 10.31 11.81
CA ASP A 44 -3.71 11.40 11.81
C ASP A 44 -3.42 11.97 10.41
N GLN A 45 -3.48 11.12 9.39
CA GLN A 45 -3.25 11.55 8.01
C GLN A 45 -4.30 12.58 7.55
N ASP A 46 -5.57 12.37 7.88
CA ASP A 46 -6.64 13.32 7.57
C ASP A 46 -6.40 14.66 8.30
N ILE A 47 -6.04 14.57 9.58
CA ILE A 47 -5.78 15.75 10.41
C ILE A 47 -4.64 16.58 9.81
N LEU A 48 -3.51 15.94 9.49
CA LEU A 48 -2.35 16.61 8.95
C LEU A 48 -2.64 17.22 7.57
N ASN A 49 -3.36 16.53 6.70
CA ASN A 49 -3.77 17.06 5.42
C ASN A 49 -4.69 18.29 5.55
N ALA A 50 -5.58 18.29 6.54
CA ALA A 50 -6.44 19.45 6.79
C ALA A 50 -5.66 20.66 7.34
N VAL A 51 -4.68 20.41 8.20
CA VAL A 51 -3.96 21.45 8.96
C VAL A 51 -2.79 22.03 8.17
N ILE A 52 -1.99 21.18 7.50
CA ILE A 52 -0.75 21.57 6.84
C ILE A 52 -0.65 21.15 5.36
N GLY A 53 -1.66 20.49 4.78
CA GLY A 53 -1.58 19.90 3.45
C GLY A 53 -1.08 20.85 2.35
N LYS A 54 -1.43 22.12 2.43
CA LYS A 54 -0.98 23.17 1.48
C LYS A 54 0.46 23.65 1.70
N GLU A 55 1.04 23.34 2.83
CA GLU A 55 2.36 23.81 3.26
C GLU A 55 3.43 22.73 3.06
N THR A 56 3.05 21.58 2.51
CA THR A 56 3.94 20.42 2.34
C THR A 56 4.59 20.40 0.96
N LEU A 57 5.82 19.89 0.91
CA LEU A 57 6.52 19.57 -0.31
C LEU A 57 6.38 18.07 -0.58
N LYS A 58 6.03 17.73 -1.81
CA LYS A 58 5.86 16.35 -2.24
C LYS A 58 7.24 15.72 -2.51
N LEU A 59 7.53 14.61 -1.86
CA LEU A 59 8.73 13.83 -2.11
C LEU A 59 8.52 12.88 -3.31
N PRO A 60 9.59 12.50 -4.03
CA PRO A 60 9.52 11.43 -5.01
C PRO A 60 9.02 10.11 -4.40
N PRO A 61 8.28 9.26 -5.17
CA PRO A 61 7.71 8.00 -4.66
C PRO A 61 8.70 7.06 -3.99
N LYS A 62 9.98 7.11 -4.36
CA LYS A 62 11.03 6.25 -3.77
C LYS A 62 11.19 6.38 -2.25
N TRP A 63 10.80 7.51 -1.66
CA TRP A 63 10.89 7.78 -0.23
C TRP A 63 9.68 7.30 0.58
N ASN A 64 8.62 6.90 -0.10
CA ASN A 64 7.42 6.30 0.50
C ASN A 64 6.75 5.41 -0.55
N PHE A 65 7.47 4.36 -0.94
CA PHE A 65 7.06 3.49 -2.03
C PHE A 65 5.92 2.57 -1.61
N PHE A 66 4.75 2.79 -2.16
CA PHE A 66 3.56 2.01 -1.85
C PHE A 66 3.57 0.68 -2.59
N ILE A 67 3.66 -0.39 -1.82
CA ILE A 67 3.75 -1.73 -2.37
C ILE A 67 2.53 -2.13 -3.19
N ASN A 68 1.35 -1.70 -2.78
CA ASN A 68 0.10 -2.03 -3.48
C ASN A 68 -0.05 -1.36 -4.86
N HIS A 69 0.80 -0.38 -5.19
CA HIS A 69 0.85 0.16 -6.55
C HIS A 69 1.71 -0.69 -7.49
N PHE A 70 2.55 -1.58 -6.96
CA PHE A 70 3.46 -2.41 -7.74
C PHE A 70 2.75 -3.26 -8.80
N ASN A 71 1.59 -3.79 -8.46
CA ASN A 71 0.78 -4.59 -9.36
C ASN A 71 -0.41 -3.80 -9.95
N ALA A 72 -0.34 -2.47 -9.99
CA ALA A 72 -1.47 -1.64 -10.40
C ALA A 72 -2.04 -1.99 -11.78
N GLU A 73 -1.17 -2.24 -12.76
CA GLU A 73 -1.57 -2.62 -14.13
C GLU A 73 -2.25 -3.99 -14.14
N ARG A 74 -1.67 -4.99 -13.46
CA ARG A 74 -2.25 -6.34 -13.35
C ARG A 74 -3.59 -6.36 -12.62
N LEU A 75 -3.83 -5.39 -11.75
CA LEU A 75 -5.07 -5.24 -10.99
C LEU A 75 -6.10 -4.31 -11.67
N GLY A 76 -5.84 -3.88 -12.91
CA GLY A 76 -6.74 -2.95 -13.62
C GLY A 76 -6.82 -1.57 -12.96
N ARG A 77 -5.76 -1.11 -12.30
CA ARG A 77 -5.69 0.16 -11.57
C ARG A 77 -4.73 1.18 -12.19
N ALA A 78 -4.32 0.95 -13.42
CA ALA A 78 -3.38 1.83 -14.13
C ALA A 78 -3.93 3.27 -14.26
N ASP A 79 -5.23 3.44 -14.44
CA ASP A 79 -5.90 4.73 -14.55
C ASP A 79 -5.85 5.59 -13.27
N ASN A 80 -5.44 5.00 -12.14
CA ASN A 80 -5.25 5.73 -10.90
C ASN A 80 -3.94 6.56 -10.89
N PHE A 81 -3.00 6.29 -11.80
CA PHE A 81 -1.84 7.15 -12.02
C PHE A 81 -2.24 8.45 -12.72
N CYS A 82 -1.48 9.50 -12.49
CA CYS A 82 -1.66 10.75 -13.22
C CYS A 82 -1.31 10.58 -14.70
N ALA A 83 -2.10 11.18 -15.57
CA ALA A 83 -1.79 11.19 -17.00
C ALA A 83 -0.52 12.03 -17.29
N ASP A 84 -0.34 13.11 -16.53
CA ASP A 84 0.84 13.98 -16.55
C ASP A 84 1.06 14.61 -15.17
N GLU A 85 2.20 15.29 -14.98
CA GLU A 85 2.60 15.88 -13.70
C GLU A 85 1.71 17.06 -13.24
N SER A 86 0.95 17.65 -14.14
CA SER A 86 0.06 18.78 -13.85
C SER A 86 -1.28 18.36 -13.29
N LYS A 87 -1.62 17.06 -13.41
CA LYS A 87 -2.93 16.54 -13.02
C LYS A 87 -2.89 15.88 -11.65
N ASN A 88 -3.94 16.09 -10.89
CA ASN A 88 -4.21 15.37 -9.66
C ASN A 88 -4.91 14.04 -9.97
N CYS A 89 -4.45 13.00 -9.36
CA CYS A 89 -4.93 11.64 -9.51
C CYS A 89 -4.89 10.90 -8.19
N LEU A 90 -5.50 9.72 -8.13
CA LEU A 90 -5.60 8.94 -6.89
C LEU A 90 -4.23 8.60 -6.29
N TYR A 91 -3.26 8.19 -7.13
CA TYR A 91 -1.92 7.83 -6.66
C TYR A 91 -0.98 9.03 -6.50
N GLY A 92 -1.35 10.19 -7.04
CA GLY A 92 -0.59 11.41 -6.87
C GLY A 92 0.71 11.49 -7.69
N TYR A 93 1.02 10.51 -8.55
CA TYR A 93 2.20 10.43 -9.41
C TYR A 93 1.84 9.85 -10.77
N THR A 94 2.64 10.15 -11.79
CA THR A 94 2.54 9.49 -13.09
C THR A 94 3.08 8.06 -13.00
N SER A 95 2.65 7.17 -13.90
CA SER A 95 3.21 5.83 -14.02
C SER A 95 4.73 5.88 -14.25
N LYS A 96 5.21 6.83 -15.07
CA LYS A 96 6.64 7.04 -15.31
C LYS A 96 7.42 7.35 -14.03
N GLN A 97 6.97 8.32 -13.23
CA GLN A 97 7.60 8.67 -11.95
C GLN A 97 7.64 7.48 -10.99
N TYR A 98 6.59 6.67 -10.99
CA TYR A 98 6.53 5.47 -10.18
C TYR A 98 7.52 4.41 -10.66
N GLN A 99 7.58 4.11 -11.96
CA GLN A 99 8.53 3.16 -12.55
C GLN A 99 10.00 3.59 -12.38
N GLU A 100 10.30 4.88 -12.48
CA GLU A 100 11.63 5.41 -12.17
C GLU A 100 12.00 5.19 -10.70
N SER A 101 11.04 5.36 -9.79
CA SER A 101 11.24 5.14 -8.36
C SER A 101 11.48 3.68 -8.00
N LEU A 102 10.92 2.72 -8.75
CA LEU A 102 11.18 1.28 -8.59
C LEU A 102 12.66 0.91 -8.67
N ARG A 103 13.44 1.66 -9.45
CA ARG A 103 14.88 1.39 -9.65
C ARG A 103 15.75 1.81 -8.47
N GLN A 104 15.23 2.61 -7.56
CA GLN A 104 15.98 3.23 -6.45
C GLN A 104 15.11 3.40 -5.20
N ILE A 105 14.30 2.39 -4.89
CA ILE A 105 13.46 2.42 -3.70
C ILE A 105 14.35 2.63 -2.46
N ALA A 106 14.05 3.66 -1.69
CA ALA A 106 14.74 3.97 -0.45
C ALA A 106 13.93 3.49 0.77
N ILE A 107 12.60 3.65 0.73
CA ILE A 107 11.71 3.21 1.80
C ILE A 107 10.49 2.50 1.19
N VAL A 108 10.25 1.27 1.60
CA VAL A 108 9.06 0.49 1.24
C VAL A 108 8.00 0.71 2.30
N HIS A 109 6.79 1.06 1.86
CA HIS A 109 5.64 1.24 2.72
C HIS A 109 4.56 0.20 2.42
N TYR A 110 4.35 -0.73 3.33
CA TYR A 110 3.32 -1.77 3.26
C TYR A 110 2.00 -1.19 3.79
N THR A 111 1.32 -0.38 2.96
CA THR A 111 0.20 0.49 3.38
C THR A 111 -1.14 -0.18 3.50
N PHE A 112 -1.39 -1.25 2.76
CA PHE A 112 -2.75 -1.77 2.55
C PHE A 112 -3.03 -3.04 3.33
N LEU A 113 -4.29 -3.22 3.76
CA LEU A 113 -4.79 -4.48 4.32
C LEU A 113 -4.61 -5.62 3.30
N GLY A 114 -3.98 -6.69 3.73
CA GLY A 114 -3.69 -7.87 2.89
C GLY A 114 -2.44 -7.76 2.02
N ALA A 115 -1.69 -6.65 2.07
CA ALA A 115 -0.41 -6.50 1.39
C ALA A 115 0.78 -6.42 2.36
N LYS A 116 0.55 -6.63 3.65
CA LYS A 116 1.63 -6.66 4.64
C LYS A 116 2.26 -8.05 4.69
N PRO A 117 3.59 -8.16 4.78
CA PRO A 117 4.27 -9.45 4.75
C PRO A 117 3.79 -10.44 5.82
N TRP A 118 3.35 -9.95 6.97
CA TRP A 118 2.89 -10.78 8.09
C TRP A 118 1.39 -11.12 8.04
N GLU A 119 0.64 -10.54 7.11
CA GLU A 119 -0.79 -10.86 6.97
C GLU A 119 -1.01 -11.98 5.96
N ASN A 120 -0.19 -12.01 4.91
CA ASN A 120 -0.44 -12.92 3.81
C ASN A 120 0.71 -13.01 2.80
N GLU A 121 1.03 -14.22 2.37
CA GLU A 121 1.99 -14.45 1.30
C GLU A 121 1.37 -14.36 -0.10
N CYS A 122 0.11 -14.71 -0.28
CA CYS A 122 -0.48 -14.89 -1.62
C CYS A 122 -1.99 -14.66 -1.69
N LYS A 123 -2.54 -13.69 -0.96
CA LYS A 123 -4.00 -13.45 -1.02
C LYS A 123 -4.48 -12.83 -2.31
N ILE A 124 -3.60 -12.16 -3.03
CA ILE A 124 -3.97 -11.49 -4.26
C ILE A 124 -3.50 -12.36 -5.41
N LEU A 125 -4.45 -12.98 -6.08
CA LEU A 125 -4.24 -13.61 -7.37
C LEU A 125 -4.66 -12.64 -8.45
N ASP A 126 -3.92 -12.62 -9.58
CA ASP A 126 -4.37 -11.88 -10.75
C ASP A 126 -5.50 -12.63 -11.48
N THR A 127 -5.99 -12.05 -12.58
CA THR A 127 -7.03 -12.66 -13.42
C THR A 127 -6.62 -13.98 -14.06
N ALA A 128 -5.32 -14.29 -14.09
CA ALA A 128 -4.78 -15.57 -14.56
C ALA A 128 -4.54 -16.57 -13.41
N TYR A 129 -4.97 -16.26 -12.20
CA TYR A 129 -4.74 -17.04 -10.98
C TYR A 129 -3.25 -17.22 -10.63
N LEU A 130 -2.40 -16.29 -11.06
CA LEU A 130 -1.00 -16.26 -10.67
C LEU A 130 -0.81 -15.41 -9.41
N PRO A 131 0.05 -15.85 -8.47
CA PRO A 131 0.34 -15.07 -7.28
C PRO A 131 0.91 -13.70 -7.64
N LEU A 132 0.37 -12.66 -7.02
CA LEU A 132 0.93 -11.32 -7.11
C LEU A 132 2.08 -11.21 -6.10
N THR A 133 3.26 -11.03 -6.63
CA THR A 133 4.45 -10.75 -5.82
C THR A 133 4.69 -9.25 -5.76
N TYR A 134 5.39 -8.81 -4.73
CA TYR A 134 5.86 -7.42 -4.63
C TYR A 134 7.29 -7.37 -4.13
N PRO A 135 8.04 -6.29 -4.44
CA PRO A 135 9.44 -6.18 -4.06
C PRO A 135 9.60 -6.14 -2.54
N TYR A 136 10.74 -6.63 -2.08
CA TYR A 136 11.14 -6.60 -0.67
C TYR A 136 10.27 -7.41 0.31
N TYR A 137 9.40 -8.28 -0.17
CA TYR A 137 8.66 -9.21 0.69
C TYR A 137 9.62 -10.16 1.43
N ALA A 138 10.49 -10.83 0.70
CA ALA A 138 11.49 -11.73 1.26
C ALA A 138 12.45 -11.00 2.21
N THR A 139 12.93 -9.83 1.81
CA THR A 139 13.84 -9.00 2.63
C THR A 139 13.20 -8.59 3.95
N TRP A 140 11.89 -8.30 3.96
CA TRP A 140 11.19 -8.03 5.22
C TRP A 140 11.25 -9.23 6.17
N TRP A 141 11.01 -10.45 5.66
CA TRP A 141 11.09 -11.68 6.45
C TRP A 141 12.50 -12.00 6.91
N GLU A 142 13.51 -11.79 6.05
CA GLU A 142 14.92 -11.96 6.41
C GLU A 142 15.29 -11.09 7.62
N ILE A 143 14.84 -9.83 7.64
CA ILE A 143 15.08 -8.91 8.76
C ILE A 143 14.23 -9.28 9.97
N ALA A 144 12.96 -9.57 9.79
CA ALA A 144 12.05 -9.91 10.88
C ALA A 144 12.49 -11.15 11.65
N LEU A 145 13.00 -12.17 10.96
CA LEU A 145 13.52 -13.40 11.56
C LEU A 145 14.83 -13.23 12.34
N GLN A 146 15.47 -12.06 12.23
CA GLN A 146 16.64 -11.71 13.04
C GLN A 146 16.26 -11.05 14.38
N THR A 147 14.96 -10.79 14.62
CA THR A 147 14.47 -10.16 15.85
C THR A 147 14.72 -11.11 17.03
N PRO A 148 15.51 -10.74 18.06
CA PRO A 148 15.94 -11.69 19.08
C PRO A 148 14.82 -12.29 19.93
N ILE A 149 13.78 -11.47 20.22
CA ILE A 149 12.69 -11.85 21.15
C ILE A 149 11.59 -12.65 20.43
N PHE A 150 11.21 -12.25 19.21
CA PHE A 150 10.06 -12.80 18.50
C PHE A 150 10.42 -13.73 17.34
N ASN A 151 11.66 -14.19 17.29
CA ASN A 151 12.15 -15.03 16.20
C ASN A 151 11.35 -16.33 16.02
N GLN A 152 10.99 -17.00 17.13
CA GLN A 152 10.26 -18.27 17.06
C GLN A 152 8.81 -18.06 16.59
N GLU A 153 8.12 -17.08 17.15
CA GLU A 153 6.75 -16.75 16.77
C GLU A 153 6.66 -16.30 15.30
N LEU A 154 7.66 -15.54 14.85
CA LEU A 154 7.73 -15.11 13.45
C LEU A 154 8.02 -16.27 12.49
N LYS A 155 8.83 -17.25 12.88
CA LYS A 155 9.03 -18.49 12.09
C LYS A 155 7.74 -19.28 11.95
N GLU A 156 7.03 -19.46 13.05
CA GLU A 156 5.75 -20.16 13.06
C GLU A 156 4.70 -19.43 12.21
N LEU A 157 4.65 -18.10 12.34
CA LEU A 157 3.77 -17.28 11.52
C LEU A 157 4.08 -17.43 10.03
N LEU A 158 5.36 -17.35 9.63
CA LEU A 158 5.78 -17.51 8.24
C LEU A 158 5.40 -18.88 7.67
N ASN A 159 5.62 -19.96 8.45
CA ASN A 159 5.25 -21.31 8.03
C ASN A 159 3.74 -21.45 7.84
N ASN A 160 2.95 -20.93 8.78
CA ASN A 160 1.48 -20.92 8.69
C ASN A 160 0.97 -20.10 7.48
N LEU A 161 1.65 -19.01 7.15
CA LEU A 161 1.32 -18.21 5.96
C LEU A 161 1.61 -18.98 4.67
N LYS A 162 2.76 -19.68 4.60
CA LYS A 162 3.14 -20.50 3.44
C LYS A 162 2.17 -21.66 3.22
N GLU A 163 1.80 -22.37 4.28
CA GLU A 163 0.83 -23.45 4.19
C GLU A 163 -0.53 -22.97 3.68
N ARG A 164 -1.03 -21.85 4.22
CA ARG A 164 -2.28 -21.24 3.74
C ARG A 164 -2.20 -20.82 2.29
N ALA A 165 -1.09 -20.20 1.87
CA ALA A 165 -0.88 -19.80 0.50
C ALA A 165 -0.90 -20.99 -0.47
N LEU A 166 -0.26 -22.12 -0.10
CA LEU A 166 -0.29 -23.34 -0.90
C LEU A 166 -1.70 -23.92 -1.01
N GLN A 167 -2.47 -23.94 0.08
CA GLN A 167 -3.86 -24.40 0.09
C GLN A 167 -4.75 -23.53 -0.80
N ASP A 168 -4.64 -22.19 -0.67
CA ASP A 168 -5.41 -21.24 -1.47
C ASP A 168 -5.07 -21.36 -2.98
N TYR A 169 -3.79 -21.55 -3.30
CA TYR A 169 -3.34 -21.77 -4.66
C TYR A 169 -3.83 -23.08 -5.26
N ALA A 170 -3.73 -24.17 -4.50
CA ALA A 170 -4.26 -25.49 -4.92
C ALA A 170 -5.77 -25.43 -5.17
N LYS A 171 -6.52 -24.75 -4.30
CA LYS A 171 -7.97 -24.55 -4.46
C LYS A 171 -8.31 -23.73 -5.70
N ALA A 172 -7.55 -22.65 -5.96
CA ALA A 172 -7.76 -21.82 -7.16
C ALA A 172 -7.48 -22.60 -8.46
N LEU A 173 -6.40 -23.40 -8.49
CA LEU A 173 -6.08 -24.27 -9.63
C LEU A 173 -7.16 -25.34 -9.87
N SER A 174 -7.63 -26.01 -8.82
CA SER A 174 -8.69 -27.01 -8.91
C SER A 174 -9.99 -26.40 -9.47
N GLY A 175 -10.36 -25.19 -9.01
CA GLY A 175 -11.51 -24.47 -9.54
C GLY A 175 -11.37 -24.12 -11.03
N LYS A 176 -10.17 -23.74 -11.46
CA LYS A 176 -9.90 -23.44 -12.88
C LYS A 176 -9.95 -24.69 -13.75
N LEU A 177 -9.41 -25.81 -13.29
CA LEU A 177 -9.48 -27.09 -13.99
C LEU A 177 -10.93 -27.51 -14.20
N LEU A 178 -11.76 -27.45 -13.15
CA LEU A 178 -13.17 -27.77 -13.25
C LEU A 178 -13.93 -26.88 -14.26
N GLN A 179 -13.61 -25.59 -14.31
CA GLN A 179 -14.17 -24.67 -15.30
C GLN A 179 -13.78 -25.04 -16.74
N LEU A 180 -12.55 -25.48 -16.95
CA LEU A 180 -12.06 -25.93 -18.26
C LEU A 180 -12.73 -27.25 -18.68
N GLU A 181 -12.83 -28.21 -17.78
CA GLU A 181 -13.53 -29.47 -18.01
C GLU A 181 -15.00 -29.23 -18.41
N ASN A 182 -15.72 -28.38 -17.69
CA ASN A 182 -17.08 -28.02 -18.01
C ASN A 182 -17.25 -27.36 -19.38
N LYS A 183 -16.23 -26.56 -19.82
CA LYS A 183 -16.24 -25.96 -21.17
C LYS A 183 -16.02 -26.99 -22.27
N LEU A 184 -15.22 -28.02 -22.02
CA LEU A 184 -14.95 -29.09 -22.99
C LEU A 184 -16.11 -30.07 -23.13
N LEU A 185 -16.98 -30.18 -22.09
CA LEU A 185 -18.14 -31.06 -22.07
C LEU A 185 -19.41 -30.41 -22.62
N LEU A 186 -19.38 -29.09 -22.94
CA LEU A 186 -20.52 -28.45 -23.60
C LEU A 186 -20.59 -28.95 -25.06
N PRO A 187 -21.74 -29.48 -25.53
CA PRO A 187 -21.90 -29.89 -26.93
C PRO A 187 -21.76 -28.67 -27.85
N LEU A 188 -21.04 -28.89 -28.99
CA LEU A 188 -20.88 -27.93 -30.08
C LEU A 188 -22.23 -27.52 -30.66
#